data_0efeda09b0ae5100902694ccfe765aee
#
_entry.id   0efeda09b0ae5100902694ccfe765aee
#
_cell.length_a   1.000
_cell.length_b   1.000
_cell.length_c   1.000
_cell.angle_alpha   90.00
_cell.angle_beta   90.00
_cell.angle_gamma   90.00
#
_symmetry.space_group_name_H-M   'P 1'
#
loop_
_entity.id
_entity.type
_entity.pdbx_description
1 polymer ?
#
loop_
_entity_poly.entity_id
_entity_poly.type
_entity_poly.pdbx_seq_one_letter_code
_entity_poly.pdbx_strand_id
1 'polypeptide(L)'
;MKIVFFGTPFFAAENLQYLLNNGEEIVAVVTPPDSKKGRGKRIKSCAVKETALENNLLVLQPEKLRSNDFINKLNHLNAELFIVVAFRMLPEAVWRIPKKGTINLHASLLPNYRGAAPINWTLINGDKETGISTFFINERI
;
A
#
# COMPACT_ATOMS: atom_id res chain seq x y z
N MET A 1 -0.89 -2.90 17.59
CA MET A 1 -1.43 -1.62 17.07
C MET A 1 -2.26 -1.92 15.82
N LYS A 2 -3.49 -1.35 15.73
CA LYS A 2 -4.39 -1.59 14.59
C LYS A 2 -3.91 -0.86 13.34
N ILE A 3 -3.60 -1.61 12.29
CA ILE A 3 -3.03 -1.08 11.04
C ILE A 3 -3.94 -1.40 9.86
N VAL A 4 -4.14 -0.45 8.96
CA VAL A 4 -4.62 -0.69 7.59
C VAL A 4 -3.44 -0.62 6.64
N PHE A 5 -3.26 -1.66 5.84
CA PHE A 5 -2.17 -1.77 4.89
C PHE A 5 -2.67 -1.52 3.45
N PHE A 6 -1.99 -0.64 2.72
CA PHE A 6 -2.27 -0.32 1.32
C PHE A 6 -1.11 -0.78 0.44
N GLY A 7 -1.37 -1.61 -0.54
CA GLY A 7 -0.30 -2.09 -1.41
C GLY A 7 -0.80 -2.81 -2.66
N THR A 8 0.12 -3.03 -3.61
CA THR A 8 -0.20 -3.68 -4.89
C THR A 8 0.80 -4.75 -5.32
N PRO A 9 2.11 -4.45 -5.55
CA PRO A 9 3.04 -5.39 -6.15
C PRO A 9 3.59 -6.41 -5.12
N PHE A 10 4.38 -7.35 -5.62
CA PHE A 10 5.07 -8.36 -4.81
C PHE A 10 5.91 -7.73 -3.67
N PHE A 11 6.64 -6.65 -3.97
CA PHE A 11 7.39 -5.92 -2.96
C PHE A 11 6.53 -5.48 -1.76
N ALA A 12 5.29 -5.02 -2.01
CA ALA A 12 4.36 -4.67 -0.93
C ALA A 12 3.83 -5.91 -0.19
N ALA A 13 3.64 -7.04 -0.89
CA ALA A 13 3.22 -8.29 -0.28
C ALA A 13 4.25 -8.83 0.72
N GLU A 14 5.53 -8.76 0.38
CA GLU A 14 6.63 -9.12 1.29
C GLU A 14 6.64 -8.26 2.56
N ASN A 15 6.39 -6.95 2.43
CA ASN A 15 6.28 -6.06 3.58
C ASN A 15 5.05 -6.40 4.45
N LEU A 16 3.90 -6.72 3.83
CA LEU A 16 2.71 -7.16 4.55
C LEU A 16 3.01 -8.44 5.35
N GLN A 17 3.62 -9.43 4.70
CA GLN A 17 3.97 -10.70 5.35
C GLN A 17 4.97 -10.49 6.49
N TYR A 18 5.93 -9.61 6.33
CA TYR A 18 6.88 -9.25 7.40
C TYR A 18 6.17 -8.66 8.62
N LEU A 19 5.23 -7.74 8.42
CA LEU A 19 4.45 -7.17 9.52
C LEU A 19 3.63 -8.24 10.26
N LEU A 20 2.98 -9.13 9.53
CA LEU A 20 2.22 -10.24 10.11
C LEU A 20 3.11 -11.19 10.93
N ASN A 21 4.27 -11.56 10.39
CA ASN A 21 5.23 -12.44 11.08
C ASN A 21 5.80 -11.81 12.36
N ASN A 22 5.79 -10.48 12.47
CA ASN A 22 6.21 -9.74 13.66
C ASN A 22 5.04 -9.41 14.62
N GLY A 23 3.87 -9.99 14.40
CA GLY A 23 2.73 -9.86 15.30
C GLY A 23 1.97 -8.55 15.23
N GLU A 24 2.12 -7.79 14.14
CA GLU A 24 1.34 -6.57 13.94
C GLU A 24 -0.13 -6.89 13.61
N GLU A 25 -1.05 -6.12 14.18
CA GLU A 25 -2.48 -6.30 13.99
C GLU A 25 -2.96 -5.60 12.71
N ILE A 26 -2.97 -6.33 11.59
CA ILE A 26 -3.50 -5.82 10.32
C ILE A 26 -5.01 -6.02 10.29
N VAL A 27 -5.78 -4.94 10.47
CA VAL A 27 -7.26 -5.00 10.52
C VAL A 27 -7.91 -5.00 9.14
N ALA A 28 -7.23 -4.49 8.13
CA ALA A 28 -7.65 -4.59 6.73
C ALA A 28 -6.47 -4.34 5.78
N VAL A 29 -6.62 -4.86 4.57
CA VAL A 29 -5.70 -4.64 3.46
C VAL A 29 -6.47 -3.99 2.32
N VAL A 30 -5.94 -2.91 1.76
CA VAL A 30 -6.53 -2.18 0.64
C VAL A 30 -5.71 -2.42 -0.61
N THR A 31 -6.36 -2.94 -1.65
CA THR A 31 -5.74 -3.22 -2.95
C THR A 31 -6.56 -2.56 -4.07
N PRO A 32 -5.97 -2.37 -5.28
CA PRO A 32 -6.78 -2.02 -6.44
C PRO A 32 -7.80 -3.13 -6.75
N PRO A 33 -8.90 -2.81 -7.43
CA PRO A 33 -9.80 -3.82 -7.98
C PRO A 33 -9.07 -4.81 -8.88
N ASP A 34 -9.53 -6.05 -8.89
CA ASP A 34 -8.99 -7.07 -9.79
C ASP A 34 -9.16 -6.63 -11.26
N SER A 35 -8.15 -6.84 -12.05
CA SER A 35 -8.15 -6.44 -13.45
C SER A 35 -7.83 -7.62 -14.38
N LYS A 36 -8.38 -7.55 -15.59
CA LYS A 36 -8.04 -8.51 -16.64
C LYS A 36 -6.60 -8.26 -17.09
N LYS A 37 -5.70 -9.22 -16.87
CA LYS A 37 -4.30 -9.14 -17.26
C LYS A 37 -3.91 -10.29 -18.22
N GLY A 38 -2.97 -10.00 -19.11
CA GLY A 38 -2.39 -10.98 -20.03
C GLY A 38 -3.24 -11.28 -21.27
N ARG A 39 -2.65 -12.08 -22.20
CA ARG A 39 -3.26 -12.44 -23.49
C ARG A 39 -4.56 -13.22 -23.38
N GLY A 40 -4.86 -13.86 -22.25
CA GLY A 40 -6.09 -14.62 -22.01
C GLY A 40 -7.19 -13.85 -21.28
N LYS A 41 -7.03 -12.55 -20.99
CA LYS A 41 -7.98 -11.70 -20.24
C LYS A 41 -8.50 -12.33 -18.94
N ARG A 42 -7.72 -13.20 -18.29
CA ARG A 42 -8.09 -13.77 -17.01
C ARG A 42 -8.03 -12.69 -15.93
N ILE A 43 -9.04 -12.68 -15.06
CA ILE A 43 -9.06 -11.81 -13.88
C ILE A 43 -7.94 -12.30 -12.97
N LYS A 44 -6.98 -11.40 -12.67
CA LYS A 44 -5.85 -11.70 -11.78
C LYS A 44 -5.85 -10.72 -10.62
N SER A 45 -5.78 -11.28 -9.41
CA SER A 45 -5.52 -10.51 -8.19
C SER A 45 -4.07 -9.99 -8.16
N CYS A 46 -3.83 -8.98 -7.35
CA CYS A 46 -2.46 -8.53 -7.08
C CYS A 46 -1.83 -9.35 -5.95
N ALA A 47 -0.50 -9.35 -5.88
CA ALA A 47 0.24 -10.12 -4.87
C ALA A 47 -0.20 -9.82 -3.43
N VAL A 48 -0.43 -8.55 -3.11
CA VAL A 48 -0.90 -8.14 -1.76
C VAL A 48 -2.27 -8.75 -1.43
N LYS A 49 -3.19 -8.84 -2.39
CA LYS A 49 -4.48 -9.49 -2.18
C LYS A 49 -4.33 -10.98 -1.91
N GLU A 50 -3.47 -11.66 -2.67
CA GLU A 50 -3.20 -13.08 -2.50
C GLU A 50 -2.67 -13.34 -1.07
N THR A 51 -1.63 -12.60 -0.65
CA THR A 51 -1.10 -12.68 0.72
C THR A 51 -2.17 -12.39 1.79
N ALA A 52 -3.02 -11.38 1.57
CA ALA A 52 -4.09 -11.05 2.52
C ALA A 52 -5.10 -12.19 2.68
N LEU A 53 -5.51 -12.83 1.58
CA LEU A 53 -6.44 -13.96 1.59
C LEU A 53 -5.83 -15.20 2.27
N GLU A 54 -4.57 -15.51 2.01
CA GLU A 54 -3.83 -16.60 2.66
C GLU A 54 -3.75 -16.43 4.18
N ASN A 55 -3.74 -15.19 4.66
CA ASN A 55 -3.71 -14.86 6.08
C ASN A 55 -5.10 -14.51 6.67
N ASN A 56 -6.20 -14.79 5.95
CA ASN A 56 -7.58 -14.52 6.37
C ASN A 56 -7.86 -13.05 6.74
N LEU A 57 -7.22 -12.11 6.07
CA LEU A 57 -7.40 -10.67 6.30
C LEU A 57 -8.58 -10.11 5.51
N LEU A 58 -9.23 -9.09 6.07
CA LEU A 58 -10.24 -8.31 5.35
C LEU A 58 -9.57 -7.55 4.18
N VAL A 59 -10.09 -7.77 2.96
CA VAL A 59 -9.62 -7.08 1.75
C VAL A 59 -10.66 -6.08 1.28
N LEU A 60 -10.23 -4.82 1.10
CA LEU A 60 -11.04 -3.75 0.53
C LEU A 60 -10.48 -3.37 -0.85
N GLN A 61 -11.34 -3.32 -1.85
CA GLN A 61 -10.97 -3.03 -3.24
C GLN A 61 -11.78 -1.84 -3.80
N PRO A 62 -11.58 -0.62 -3.30
CA PRO A 62 -12.35 0.53 -3.75
C PRO A 62 -11.98 0.93 -5.17
N GLU A 63 -12.98 1.13 -6.04
CA GLU A 63 -12.78 1.76 -7.34
C GLU A 63 -12.40 3.24 -7.17
N LYS A 64 -13.11 3.93 -6.28
CA LYS A 64 -12.92 5.34 -5.97
C LYS A 64 -12.50 5.53 -4.51
N LEU A 65 -11.28 5.99 -4.27
CA LEU A 65 -10.77 6.25 -2.92
C LEU A 65 -11.51 7.38 -2.18
N ARG A 66 -12.19 8.26 -2.93
CA ARG A 66 -12.96 9.39 -2.37
C ARG A 66 -14.42 9.04 -2.11
N SER A 67 -14.87 7.81 -2.34
CA SER A 67 -16.25 7.44 -2.08
C SER A 67 -16.55 7.46 -0.58
N ASN A 68 -17.72 7.96 -0.21
CA ASN A 68 -18.16 8.00 1.19
C ASN A 68 -18.25 6.61 1.80
N ASP A 69 -18.68 5.60 1.02
CA ASP A 69 -18.75 4.21 1.47
C ASP A 69 -17.37 3.70 1.91
N PHE A 70 -16.34 3.94 1.11
CA PHE A 70 -14.98 3.51 1.43
C PHE A 70 -14.41 4.25 2.66
N ILE A 71 -14.60 5.58 2.72
CA ILE A 71 -14.16 6.40 3.86
C ILE A 71 -14.85 5.94 5.14
N ASN A 72 -16.16 5.68 5.10
CA ASN A 72 -16.91 5.17 6.24
C ASN A 72 -16.40 3.79 6.69
N LYS A 73 -16.12 2.87 5.77
CA LYS A 73 -15.52 1.58 6.09
C LYS A 73 -14.18 1.74 6.82
N LEU A 74 -13.30 2.60 6.32
CA LEU A 74 -12.01 2.87 6.98
C LEU A 74 -12.19 3.44 8.39
N ASN A 75 -13.12 4.38 8.58
CA ASN A 75 -13.40 4.95 9.89
C ASN A 75 -13.89 3.91 10.90
N HIS A 76 -14.76 2.97 10.48
CA HIS A 76 -15.26 1.90 11.34
C HIS A 76 -14.18 0.90 11.78
N LEU A 77 -13.08 0.77 11.05
CA LEU A 77 -11.97 -0.10 11.44
C LEU A 77 -11.21 0.43 12.65
N ASN A 78 -11.35 1.71 13.00
CA ASN A 78 -10.65 2.35 14.12
C ASN A 78 -9.13 2.08 14.11
N ALA A 79 -8.53 2.07 12.93
CA ALA A 79 -7.10 1.87 12.76
C ALA A 79 -6.31 3.07 13.31
N GLU A 80 -5.20 2.78 13.95
CA GLU A 80 -4.33 3.81 14.53
C GLU A 80 -3.31 4.34 13.54
N LEU A 81 -2.89 3.51 12.58
CA LEU A 81 -1.87 3.80 11.59
C LEU A 81 -2.27 3.25 10.22
N PHE A 82 -1.99 4.00 9.17
CA PHE A 82 -2.01 3.46 7.80
C PHE A 82 -0.58 3.29 7.29
N ILE A 83 -0.32 2.18 6.61
CA ILE A 83 0.95 1.90 5.93
C ILE A 83 0.69 1.76 4.45
N VAL A 84 1.42 2.51 3.64
CA VAL A 84 1.29 2.54 2.18
C VAL A 84 2.58 2.06 1.54
N VAL A 85 2.50 1.03 0.73
CA VAL A 85 3.64 0.48 -0.01
C VAL A 85 3.27 0.27 -1.47
N ALA A 86 3.85 1.07 -2.35
CA ALA A 86 3.60 0.98 -3.79
C ALA A 86 2.10 0.91 -4.14
N PHE A 87 1.37 1.92 -3.74
CA PHE A 87 -0.05 2.09 -4.00
C PHE A 87 -0.31 3.41 -4.74
N ARG A 88 -1.52 3.58 -5.29
CA ARG A 88 -1.94 4.85 -5.89
C ARG A 88 -2.02 5.96 -4.85
N MET A 89 -1.90 7.21 -5.29
CA MET A 89 -1.94 8.38 -4.40
C MET A 89 -3.23 8.41 -3.57
N LEU A 90 -3.08 8.52 -2.25
CA LEU A 90 -4.21 8.62 -1.32
C LEU A 90 -4.72 10.07 -1.25
N PRO A 91 -6.04 10.29 -1.37
CA PRO A 91 -6.62 11.59 -1.11
C PRO A 91 -6.54 11.97 0.37
N GLU A 92 -6.54 13.26 0.65
CA GLU A 92 -6.46 13.81 2.01
C GLU A 92 -7.50 13.21 2.96
N ALA A 93 -8.75 13.08 2.50
CA ALA A 93 -9.85 12.48 3.26
C ALA A 93 -9.59 11.03 3.69
N VAL A 94 -8.61 10.35 3.10
CA VAL A 94 -8.19 8.99 3.48
C VAL A 94 -6.96 9.02 4.37
N TRP A 95 -5.87 9.69 3.95
CA TRP A 95 -4.63 9.62 4.72
C TRP A 95 -4.69 10.35 6.08
N ARG A 96 -5.67 11.23 6.30
CA ARG A 96 -5.90 11.89 7.60
C ARG A 96 -6.71 11.05 8.61
N ILE A 97 -7.27 9.91 8.21
CA ILE A 97 -8.14 9.10 9.10
C ILE A 97 -7.41 8.59 10.35
N PRO A 98 -6.24 7.96 10.24
CA PRO A 98 -5.62 7.34 11.41
C PRO A 98 -4.95 8.37 12.33
N LYS A 99 -5.15 8.18 13.64
CA LYS A 99 -4.64 9.11 14.68
C LYS A 99 -3.11 9.24 14.69
N LYS A 100 -2.40 8.17 14.36
CA LYS A 100 -0.92 8.15 14.31
C LYS A 100 -0.39 8.53 12.92
N GLY A 101 -1.28 8.85 11.97
CA GLY A 101 -0.92 9.27 10.63
C GLY A 101 -0.79 8.12 9.63
N THR A 102 -0.35 8.47 8.44
CA THR A 102 -0.16 7.53 7.33
C THR A 102 1.32 7.56 6.91
N ILE A 103 1.97 6.40 6.96
CA ILE A 103 3.36 6.24 6.54
C ILE A 103 3.39 5.68 5.11
N ASN A 104 4.25 6.26 4.27
CA ASN A 104 4.58 5.68 2.97
C ASN A 104 6.00 5.08 3.02
N LEU A 105 6.14 3.87 2.49
CA LEU A 105 7.41 3.24 2.22
C LEU A 105 7.72 3.40 0.73
N HIS A 106 8.80 4.14 0.44
CA HIS A 106 9.27 4.43 -0.90
C HIS A 106 10.59 3.71 -1.19
N ALA A 107 10.65 2.98 -2.28
CA ALA A 107 11.79 2.12 -2.62
C ALA A 107 12.93 2.91 -3.29
N SER A 108 13.39 3.97 -2.67
CA SER A 108 14.61 4.71 -3.04
C SER A 108 15.20 5.45 -1.85
N LEU A 109 16.43 5.88 -1.99
CA LEU A 109 17.06 6.85 -1.09
C LEU A 109 16.61 8.26 -1.50
N LEU A 110 15.55 8.77 -0.87
CA LEU A 110 15.08 10.13 -1.13
C LEU A 110 16.17 11.17 -0.81
N PRO A 111 16.28 12.27 -1.60
CA PRO A 111 15.33 12.76 -2.60
C PRO A 111 15.44 12.15 -3.99
N ASN A 112 16.32 11.17 -4.21
CA ASN A 112 16.49 10.53 -5.50
C ASN A 112 15.27 9.65 -5.87
N TYR A 113 14.94 9.59 -7.16
CA TYR A 113 13.86 8.75 -7.69
C TYR A 113 12.50 8.97 -7.04
N ARG A 114 12.12 10.24 -6.84
CA ARG A 114 10.74 10.60 -6.48
C ARG A 114 9.78 10.14 -7.58
N GLY A 115 8.56 9.80 -7.20
CA GLY A 115 7.51 9.40 -8.13
C GLY A 115 7.44 7.90 -8.37
N ALA A 116 7.04 7.50 -9.59
CA ALA A 116 6.74 6.11 -9.91
C ALA A 116 7.98 5.27 -10.23
N ALA A 117 7.90 3.97 -9.94
CA ALA A 117 8.86 2.94 -10.32
C ALA A 117 10.34 3.23 -9.94
N PRO A 118 10.65 3.64 -8.71
CA PRO A 118 12.01 3.99 -8.31
C PRO A 118 13.01 2.85 -8.52
N ILE A 119 12.62 1.60 -8.25
CA ILE A 119 13.49 0.42 -8.47
C ILE A 119 13.90 0.29 -9.94
N ASN A 120 12.95 0.48 -10.86
CA ASN A 120 13.23 0.36 -12.30
C ASN A 120 14.21 1.45 -12.76
N TRP A 121 14.03 2.68 -12.28
CA TRP A 121 14.93 3.79 -12.62
C TRP A 121 16.34 3.59 -12.07
N THR A 122 16.48 3.07 -10.85
CA THR A 122 17.79 2.70 -10.30
C THR A 122 18.52 1.70 -11.20
N LEU A 123 17.80 0.66 -11.66
CA LEU A 123 18.37 -0.34 -12.56
C LEU A 123 18.72 0.23 -13.95
N ILE A 124 17.85 1.06 -14.53
CA ILE A 124 18.07 1.70 -15.83
C ILE A 124 19.30 2.60 -15.79
N ASN A 125 19.48 3.35 -14.70
CA ASN A 125 20.62 4.25 -14.54
C ASN A 125 21.92 3.52 -14.15
N GLY A 126 21.85 2.22 -13.87
CA GLY A 126 23.02 1.42 -13.51
C GLY A 126 23.58 1.74 -12.13
N ASP A 127 22.77 2.28 -11.24
CA ASP A 127 23.18 2.55 -9.86
C ASP A 127 23.54 1.23 -9.16
N LYS A 128 24.64 1.26 -8.43
CA LYS A 128 25.13 0.09 -7.68
C LYS A 128 24.45 -0.06 -6.33
N GLU A 129 23.86 1.02 -5.83
CA GLU A 129 23.22 1.08 -4.53
C GLU A 129 21.88 1.80 -4.62
N THR A 130 20.91 1.33 -3.86
CA THR A 130 19.64 1.99 -3.60
C THR A 130 19.20 1.69 -2.18
N GLY A 131 18.02 2.15 -1.78
CA GLY A 131 17.52 1.90 -0.45
C GLY A 131 16.03 2.13 -0.34
N ILE A 132 15.58 2.27 0.89
CA ILE A 132 14.18 2.48 1.23
C ILE A 132 14.10 3.71 2.14
N SER A 133 13.15 4.58 1.85
CA SER A 133 12.80 5.72 2.70
C SER A 133 11.39 5.58 3.21
N THR A 134 11.18 5.83 4.51
CA THR A 134 9.85 5.91 5.10
C THR A 134 9.58 7.34 5.56
N PHE A 135 8.36 7.81 5.32
CA PHE A 135 7.94 9.15 5.72
C PHE A 135 6.44 9.22 5.97
N PHE A 136 6.01 10.16 6.80
CA PHE A 136 4.60 10.46 6.96
C PHE A 136 4.06 11.25 5.78
N ILE A 137 2.93 10.80 5.23
CA ILE A 137 2.21 11.54 4.18
C ILE A 137 1.63 12.81 4.79
N ASN A 138 1.79 13.92 4.08
CA ASN A 138 1.23 15.21 4.44
C ASN A 138 0.81 15.99 3.17
N GLU A 139 0.37 17.24 3.34
CA GLU A 139 -0.14 18.08 2.25
C GLU A 139 0.92 18.45 1.18
N ARG A 140 2.21 18.25 1.47
CA ARG A 140 3.33 18.63 0.59
C ARG A 140 3.82 17.50 -0.29
N ILE A 141 3.18 16.33 -0.21
CA ILE A 141 3.57 15.12 -0.95
C ILE A 141 2.47 14.69 -1.89
#